data_7dfa0b5a5ebe9e8bc4181b5239c34bba
#
_entry.id   7dfa0b5a5ebe9e8bc4181b5239c34bba
#
_cell.length_a   1.000
_cell.length_b   1.000
_cell.length_c   1.000
_cell.angle_alpha   90.00
_cell.angle_beta   90.00
_cell.angle_gamma   90.00
#
_symmetry.space_group_name_H-M   'P 1'
#
loop_
_entity.id
_entity.type
_entity.pdbx_description
1 polymer ?
#
loop_
_entity_poly.entity_id
_entity_poly.type
_entity_poly.pdbx_seq_one_letter_code
_entity_poly.pdbx_strand_id
1 'polypeptide(L)'
;NMTMRTGSKDHYDSVLCTGKIQKEEIEKTEEVYNLPKKELVEWGYSLLDEMREDYAKMPKKENDIKSILIAPSWQKDNIVDSCLEDILDNLKGHGYKITVRPHPQHVRHMPEKMEGLKERYKDDTDIEIQTDFSSNSTVFEADLMITDWSGIAYEYAYTTCKPVLFIDTPMKIMNPEYKKIGIEPLNIWMRYEIGRVLKL
;
A
#
# COMPACT_ATOMS: atom_id res chain seq x y z
N ASN A 1 0.32 16.12 5.93
CA ASN A 1 0.26 14.80 5.31
C ASN A 1 -0.99 14.69 4.42
N MET A 2 -0.81 14.19 3.20
CA MET A 2 -1.86 14.04 2.18
C MET A 2 -2.90 12.97 2.54
N THR A 3 -2.47 11.89 3.16
CA THR A 3 -3.31 10.70 3.44
C THR A 3 -3.97 10.69 4.82
N MET A 4 -3.81 11.74 5.61
CA MET A 4 -4.48 11.92 6.91
C MET A 4 -5.47 13.08 6.81
N ARG A 5 -6.61 12.97 7.51
CA ARG A 5 -7.59 14.05 7.55
C ARG A 5 -6.99 15.29 8.22
N THR A 6 -7.38 16.47 7.73
CA THR A 6 -7.03 17.74 8.36
C THR A 6 -7.46 17.72 9.84
N GLY A 7 -6.60 18.18 10.72
CA GLY A 7 -6.88 18.25 12.16
C GLY A 7 -6.82 16.91 12.91
N SER A 8 -6.49 15.80 12.24
CA SER A 8 -6.51 14.48 12.87
C SER A 8 -5.55 14.30 14.05
N LYS A 9 -4.57 15.20 14.19
CA LYS A 9 -3.58 15.18 15.28
C LYS A 9 -3.70 16.36 16.25
N ASP A 10 -4.63 17.28 16.05
CA ASP A 10 -4.67 18.55 16.79
C ASP A 10 -4.97 18.38 18.28
N HIS A 11 -5.61 17.29 18.65
CA HIS A 11 -6.03 17.00 20.04
C HIS A 11 -5.04 16.13 20.83
N TYR A 12 -3.85 15.84 20.27
CA TYR A 12 -2.83 15.06 20.95
C TYR A 12 -1.72 15.97 21.47
N ASP A 13 -1.20 15.67 22.67
CA ASP A 13 -0.07 16.37 23.29
C ASP A 13 1.27 15.83 22.78
N SER A 14 1.29 14.55 22.41
CA SER A 14 2.49 13.87 21.90
C SER A 14 2.17 12.95 20.74
N VAL A 15 3.17 12.69 19.88
CA VAL A 15 3.06 11.77 18.73
C VAL A 15 4.32 10.92 18.64
N LEU A 16 4.13 9.60 18.60
CA LEU A 16 5.18 8.66 18.21
C LEU A 16 5.30 8.66 16.69
N CYS A 17 6.40 9.19 16.18
CA CYS A 17 6.63 9.36 14.75
C CYS A 17 7.32 8.12 14.19
N THR A 18 6.92 7.71 12.99
CA THR A 18 7.56 6.61 12.26
C THR A 18 8.97 6.95 11.77
N GLY A 19 9.32 8.23 11.77
CA GLY A 19 10.64 8.73 11.42
C GLY A 19 10.64 10.23 11.18
N LYS A 20 11.81 10.72 10.76
CA LYS A 20 12.13 12.14 10.60
C LYS A 20 11.14 12.89 9.71
N ILE A 21 10.76 12.30 8.57
CA ILE A 21 9.85 12.95 7.60
C ILE A 21 8.49 13.24 8.23
N GLN A 22 7.93 12.28 8.99
CA GLN A 22 6.65 12.49 9.67
C GLN A 22 6.74 13.58 10.74
N LYS A 23 7.88 13.63 11.46
CA LYS A 23 8.15 14.68 12.44
C LYS A 23 8.16 16.04 11.78
N GLU A 24 8.94 16.21 10.71
CA GLU A 24 9.03 17.46 9.94
C GLU A 24 7.66 17.91 9.38
N GLU A 25 6.85 16.97 8.87
CA GLU A 25 5.48 17.26 8.42
C GLU A 25 4.59 17.79 9.56
N ILE A 26 4.72 17.26 10.78
CA ILE A 26 3.94 17.68 11.93
C ILE A 26 4.41 19.07 12.39
N GLU A 27 5.71 19.27 12.56
CA GLU A 27 6.29 20.56 12.95
C GLU A 27 5.87 21.67 11.98
N LYS A 28 5.92 21.38 10.67
CA LYS A 28 5.50 22.35 9.66
C LYS A 28 3.99 22.58 9.65
N THR A 29 3.19 21.57 9.95
CA THR A 29 1.73 21.72 10.12
C THR A 29 1.41 22.64 11.30
N GLU A 30 2.09 22.47 12.43
CA GLU A 30 1.94 23.32 13.61
C GLU A 30 2.28 24.78 13.30
N GLU A 31 3.36 25.01 12.56
CA GLU A 31 3.78 26.35 12.12
C GLU A 31 2.74 26.99 11.19
N VAL A 32 2.30 26.29 10.14
CA VAL A 32 1.39 26.82 9.12
C VAL A 32 0.02 27.14 9.68
N TYR A 33 -0.47 26.32 10.63
CA TYR A 33 -1.81 26.49 11.21
C TYR A 33 -1.79 27.14 12.61
N ASN A 34 -0.62 27.59 13.09
CA ASN A 34 -0.42 28.17 14.41
C ASN A 34 -1.00 27.30 15.54
N LEU A 35 -0.68 25.99 15.48
CA LEU A 35 -1.13 25.02 16.46
C LEU A 35 -0.16 24.91 17.65
N PRO A 36 -0.62 24.46 18.82
CA PRO A 36 0.28 24.13 19.93
C PRO A 36 1.31 23.09 19.51
N LYS A 37 2.55 23.29 19.96
CA LYS A 37 3.63 22.33 19.71
C LYS A 37 3.39 21.04 20.50
N LYS A 38 3.58 19.91 19.82
CA LYS A 38 3.50 18.57 20.39
C LYS A 38 4.88 18.05 20.75
N GLU A 39 4.94 17.15 21.70
CA GLU A 39 6.13 16.32 21.89
C GLU A 39 6.19 15.27 20.76
N LEU A 40 7.24 15.32 19.95
CA LEU A 40 7.43 14.44 18.82
C LEU A 40 8.60 13.49 19.08
N VAL A 41 8.27 12.21 19.29
CA VAL A 41 9.25 11.14 19.56
C VAL A 41 9.47 10.31 18.30
N GLU A 42 10.70 10.22 17.82
CA GLU A 42 11.05 9.30 16.74
C GLU A 42 11.06 7.86 17.30
N TRP A 43 10.00 7.11 17.04
CA TRP A 43 9.78 5.77 17.55
C TRP A 43 10.12 4.67 16.55
N GLY A 44 9.96 4.96 15.26
CA GLY A 44 10.06 3.96 14.20
C GLY A 44 8.71 3.34 13.84
N TYR A 45 8.75 2.22 13.13
CA TYR A 45 7.56 1.51 12.67
C TYR A 45 7.66 0.03 13.03
N SER A 46 7.18 -0.33 14.21
CA SER A 46 7.32 -1.68 14.80
C SER A 46 6.75 -2.79 13.92
N LEU A 47 5.64 -2.54 13.21
CA LEU A 47 5.10 -3.53 12.27
C LEU A 47 6.12 -3.91 11.18
N LEU A 48 6.89 -2.94 10.68
CA LEU A 48 7.92 -3.23 9.68
C LEU A 48 9.06 -4.06 10.27
N ASP A 49 9.43 -3.82 11.53
CA ASP A 49 10.45 -4.60 12.22
C ASP A 49 9.99 -6.06 12.39
N GLU A 50 8.76 -6.28 12.85
CA GLU A 50 8.14 -7.61 12.93
C GLU A 50 8.08 -8.31 11.56
N MET A 51 7.63 -7.61 10.52
CA MET A 51 7.56 -8.17 9.16
C MET A 51 8.94 -8.58 8.66
N ARG A 52 9.99 -7.80 8.93
CA ARG A 52 11.37 -8.12 8.53
C ARG A 52 11.90 -9.34 9.28
N GLU A 53 11.61 -9.45 10.58
CA GLU A 53 11.97 -10.62 11.36
C GLU A 53 11.29 -11.88 10.84
N ASP A 54 10.00 -11.81 10.53
CA ASP A 54 9.24 -12.94 10.00
C ASP A 54 9.71 -13.33 8.59
N TYR A 55 9.96 -12.35 7.73
CA TYR A 55 10.52 -12.60 6.41
C TYR A 55 11.90 -13.26 6.47
N ALA A 56 12.75 -12.86 7.42
CA ALA A 56 14.08 -13.45 7.62
C ALA A 56 14.03 -14.92 8.05
N LYS A 57 12.96 -15.34 8.74
CA LYS A 57 12.73 -16.74 9.18
C LYS A 57 12.17 -17.62 8.05
N MET A 58 11.65 -17.03 6.96
CA MET A 58 11.08 -17.81 5.87
C MET A 58 12.15 -18.59 5.10
N PRO A 59 11.85 -19.83 4.69
CA PRO A 59 12.75 -20.58 3.82
C PRO A 59 12.86 -19.84 2.47
N LYS A 60 14.09 -19.57 2.06
CA LYS A 60 14.34 -19.04 0.71
C LYS A 60 14.00 -20.11 -0.31
N LYS A 61 12.86 -19.96 -0.97
CA LYS A 61 12.47 -20.80 -2.12
C LYS A 61 12.89 -20.08 -3.41
N GLU A 62 13.69 -20.71 -4.22
CA GLU A 62 13.80 -20.34 -5.63
C GLU A 62 12.60 -20.98 -6.33
N ASN A 63 11.60 -20.16 -6.65
CA ASN A 63 10.47 -20.62 -7.44
C ASN A 63 10.78 -20.43 -8.92
N ASP A 64 10.62 -21.48 -9.71
CA ASP A 64 10.72 -21.40 -11.17
C ASP A 64 9.63 -20.48 -11.77
N ILE A 65 8.47 -20.45 -11.12
CA ILE A 65 7.33 -19.59 -11.50
C ILE A 65 7.36 -18.31 -10.68
N LYS A 66 7.42 -17.16 -11.36
CA LYS A 66 7.36 -15.85 -10.71
C LYS A 66 5.96 -15.53 -10.21
N SER A 67 5.89 -14.92 -9.03
CA SER A 67 4.65 -14.56 -8.37
C SER A 67 4.43 -13.05 -8.34
N ILE A 68 3.21 -12.64 -8.65
CA ILE A 68 2.76 -11.24 -8.66
C ILE A 68 1.66 -11.08 -7.62
N LEU A 69 1.83 -10.12 -6.74
CA LEU A 69 0.80 -9.70 -5.79
C LEU A 69 0.16 -8.39 -6.26
N ILE A 70 -1.15 -8.39 -6.50
CA ILE A 70 -1.92 -7.16 -6.78
C ILE A 70 -2.63 -6.76 -5.50
N ALA A 71 -2.21 -5.63 -4.90
CA ALA A 71 -2.69 -5.16 -3.59
C ALA A 71 -3.28 -3.73 -3.67
N PRO A 72 -4.52 -3.58 -4.16
CA PRO A 72 -5.17 -2.28 -4.34
C PRO A 72 -5.39 -1.52 -3.03
N SER A 73 -5.34 -0.19 -3.11
CA SER A 73 -5.73 0.67 -1.99
C SER A 73 -7.24 0.76 -1.83
N TRP A 74 -7.68 1.17 -0.62
CA TRP A 74 -9.07 1.53 -0.36
C TRP A 74 -9.27 3.03 -0.58
N GLN A 75 -9.86 3.37 -1.73
CA GLN A 75 -10.29 4.72 -2.11
C GLN A 75 -11.25 4.62 -3.29
N LYS A 76 -11.85 5.74 -3.68
CA LYS A 76 -12.61 5.84 -4.93
C LYS A 76 -11.67 5.75 -6.14
N ASP A 77 -12.12 5.14 -7.22
CA ASP A 77 -11.38 5.01 -8.49
C ASP A 77 -9.99 4.34 -8.32
N ASN A 78 -9.89 3.37 -7.41
CA ASN A 78 -8.70 2.54 -7.22
C ASN A 78 -8.57 1.47 -8.33
N ILE A 79 -7.53 0.62 -8.25
CA ILE A 79 -7.31 -0.46 -9.24
C ILE A 79 -8.55 -1.37 -9.38
N VAL A 80 -9.23 -1.75 -8.27
CA VAL A 80 -10.42 -2.63 -8.32
C VAL A 80 -11.58 -2.00 -9.10
N ASP A 81 -11.67 -0.68 -9.06
CA ASP A 81 -12.74 0.06 -9.71
C ASP A 81 -12.44 0.40 -11.18
N SER A 82 -11.17 0.50 -11.54
CA SER A 82 -10.74 1.09 -12.80
C SER A 82 -10.13 0.10 -13.79
N CYS A 83 -9.19 -0.76 -13.37
CA CYS A 83 -8.36 -1.50 -14.32
C CYS A 83 -7.93 -2.89 -13.84
N LEU A 84 -8.48 -3.42 -12.73
CA LEU A 84 -8.05 -4.73 -12.21
C LEU A 84 -8.24 -5.84 -13.23
N GLU A 85 -9.40 -5.91 -13.88
CA GLU A 85 -9.70 -6.95 -14.86
C GLU A 85 -8.79 -6.86 -16.08
N ASP A 86 -8.50 -5.65 -16.56
CA ASP A 86 -7.56 -5.44 -17.66
C ASP A 86 -6.15 -5.89 -17.29
N ILE A 87 -5.71 -5.61 -16.06
CA ILE A 87 -4.40 -6.09 -15.58
C ILE A 87 -4.36 -7.61 -15.54
N LEU A 88 -5.39 -8.26 -15.00
CA LEU A 88 -5.47 -9.72 -14.90
C LEU A 88 -5.52 -10.37 -16.28
N ASP A 89 -6.36 -9.87 -17.16
CA ASP A 89 -6.52 -10.42 -18.52
C ASP A 89 -5.23 -10.25 -19.36
N ASN A 90 -4.43 -9.20 -19.11
CA ASN A 90 -3.14 -9.02 -19.74
C ASN A 90 -2.01 -9.87 -19.12
N LEU A 91 -2.10 -10.24 -17.86
CA LEU A 91 -1.09 -11.07 -17.20
C LEU A 91 -1.37 -12.59 -17.31
N LYS A 92 -2.63 -12.95 -17.53
CA LYS A 92 -3.09 -14.32 -17.66
C LYS A 92 -2.37 -15.07 -18.78
N GLY A 93 -1.97 -16.33 -18.51
CA GLY A 93 -1.33 -17.19 -19.51
C GLY A 93 0.14 -16.88 -19.80
N HIS A 94 0.75 -15.92 -19.09
CA HIS A 94 2.17 -15.59 -19.23
C HIS A 94 3.09 -16.35 -18.25
N GLY A 95 2.56 -17.35 -17.54
CA GLY A 95 3.32 -18.20 -16.63
C GLY A 95 3.64 -17.56 -15.28
N TYR A 96 2.85 -16.57 -14.86
CA TYR A 96 2.93 -15.98 -13.53
C TYR A 96 1.88 -16.59 -12.60
N LYS A 97 2.22 -16.74 -11.32
CA LYS A 97 1.21 -16.95 -10.28
C LYS A 97 0.77 -15.58 -9.78
N ILE A 98 -0.53 -15.30 -9.89
CA ILE A 98 -1.09 -13.98 -9.59
C ILE A 98 -2.02 -14.10 -8.37
N THR A 99 -1.73 -13.35 -7.31
CA THR A 99 -2.61 -13.24 -6.15
C THR A 99 -3.16 -11.82 -6.09
N VAL A 100 -4.48 -11.67 -6.15
CA VAL A 100 -5.15 -10.41 -5.87
C VAL A 100 -5.53 -10.39 -4.39
N ARG A 101 -4.98 -9.44 -3.64
CA ARG A 101 -5.26 -9.22 -2.22
C ARG A 101 -5.94 -7.85 -2.05
N PRO A 102 -7.27 -7.76 -2.21
CA PRO A 102 -8.00 -6.52 -2.04
C PRO A 102 -7.81 -5.96 -0.62
N HIS A 103 -7.94 -4.66 -0.46
CA HIS A 103 -7.94 -4.08 0.88
C HIS A 103 -9.10 -4.69 1.72
N PRO A 104 -8.94 -4.96 3.03
CA PRO A 104 -10.00 -5.53 3.87
C PRO A 104 -11.35 -4.80 3.80
N GLN A 105 -11.32 -3.50 3.54
CA GLN A 105 -12.54 -2.71 3.36
C GLN A 105 -13.32 -3.06 2.07
N HIS A 106 -12.67 -3.57 1.01
CA HIS A 106 -13.39 -4.09 -0.16
C HIS A 106 -14.20 -5.32 0.23
N VAL A 107 -13.61 -6.24 0.97
CA VAL A 107 -14.29 -7.45 1.44
C VAL A 107 -15.49 -7.10 2.33
N ARG A 108 -15.32 -6.09 3.18
CA ARG A 108 -16.37 -5.65 4.12
C ARG A 108 -17.52 -4.89 3.45
N HIS A 109 -17.21 -4.00 2.50
CA HIS A 109 -18.19 -3.06 1.96
C HIS A 109 -18.65 -3.38 0.54
N MET A 110 -17.96 -4.27 -0.15
CA MET A 110 -18.25 -4.66 -1.54
C MET A 110 -18.21 -6.19 -1.71
N PRO A 111 -18.88 -6.97 -0.82
CA PRO A 111 -18.81 -8.43 -0.84
C PRO A 111 -19.26 -9.03 -2.17
N GLU A 112 -20.32 -8.51 -2.78
CA GLU A 112 -20.82 -8.98 -4.08
C GLU A 112 -19.78 -8.80 -5.19
N LYS A 113 -19.04 -7.69 -5.20
CA LYS A 113 -17.97 -7.46 -6.18
C LYS A 113 -16.81 -8.44 -5.96
N MET A 114 -16.46 -8.73 -4.71
CA MET A 114 -15.42 -9.70 -4.39
C MET A 114 -15.81 -11.12 -4.80
N GLU A 115 -17.04 -11.53 -4.54
CA GLU A 115 -17.55 -12.83 -5.00
C GLU A 115 -17.67 -12.90 -6.52
N GLY A 116 -18.06 -11.82 -7.20
CA GLY A 116 -18.04 -11.74 -8.66
C GLY A 116 -16.65 -11.93 -9.25
N LEU A 117 -15.63 -11.32 -8.64
CA LEU A 117 -14.23 -11.53 -9.06
C LEU A 117 -13.78 -12.96 -8.85
N LYS A 118 -14.09 -13.58 -7.69
CA LYS A 118 -13.77 -14.98 -7.44
C LYS A 118 -14.43 -15.90 -8.45
N GLU A 119 -15.72 -15.70 -8.72
CA GLU A 119 -16.46 -16.52 -9.69
C GLU A 119 -15.91 -16.38 -11.11
N ARG A 120 -15.52 -15.15 -11.51
CA ARG A 120 -14.94 -14.88 -12.84
C ARG A 120 -13.62 -15.63 -13.06
N TYR A 121 -12.77 -15.72 -12.05
CA TYR A 121 -11.44 -16.33 -12.17
C TYR A 121 -11.32 -17.70 -11.48
N LYS A 122 -12.44 -18.33 -11.10
CA LYS A 122 -12.43 -19.61 -10.36
C LYS A 122 -11.76 -20.78 -11.11
N ASP A 123 -11.84 -20.76 -12.44
CA ASP A 123 -11.28 -21.82 -13.29
C ASP A 123 -9.83 -21.49 -13.73
N ASP A 124 -9.31 -20.31 -13.36
CA ASP A 124 -7.97 -19.89 -13.67
C ASP A 124 -6.99 -20.39 -12.59
N THR A 125 -6.18 -21.38 -12.92
CA THR A 125 -5.20 -21.97 -11.99
C THR A 125 -4.09 -21.02 -11.58
N ASP A 126 -3.87 -19.96 -12.34
CA ASP A 126 -2.79 -18.98 -12.14
C ASP A 126 -3.24 -17.73 -11.37
N ILE A 127 -4.56 -17.54 -11.17
CA ILE A 127 -5.13 -16.37 -10.50
C ILE A 127 -5.88 -16.77 -9.23
N GLU A 128 -5.52 -16.16 -8.12
CA GLU A 128 -6.18 -16.32 -6.82
C GLU A 128 -6.69 -14.99 -6.30
N ILE A 129 -7.96 -14.94 -5.88
CA ILE A 129 -8.55 -13.79 -5.19
C ILE A 129 -8.53 -14.07 -3.68
N GLN A 130 -7.54 -13.55 -2.99
CA GLN A 130 -7.32 -13.76 -1.55
C GLN A 130 -8.14 -12.78 -0.72
N THR A 131 -9.10 -13.27 0.04
CA THR A 131 -9.92 -12.48 0.97
C THR A 131 -9.66 -12.82 2.43
N ASP A 132 -8.73 -13.73 2.71
CA ASP A 132 -8.21 -14.01 4.04
C ASP A 132 -6.90 -13.24 4.27
N PHE A 133 -6.86 -12.49 5.36
CA PHE A 133 -5.72 -11.62 5.72
C PHE A 133 -5.00 -12.10 6.98
N SER A 134 -5.24 -13.34 7.42
CA SER A 134 -4.65 -13.93 8.63
C SER A 134 -3.13 -14.13 8.53
N SER A 135 -2.59 -14.17 7.31
CA SER A 135 -1.16 -14.35 7.04
C SER A 135 -0.62 -13.32 6.06
N ASN A 136 0.65 -12.96 6.21
CA ASN A 136 1.41 -12.15 5.26
C ASN A 136 2.26 -12.99 4.28
N SER A 137 2.07 -14.31 4.23
CA SER A 137 2.87 -15.20 3.38
C SER A 137 2.88 -14.78 1.91
N THR A 138 1.70 -14.46 1.34
CA THR A 138 1.58 -13.99 -0.04
C THR A 138 2.29 -12.67 -0.30
N VAL A 139 2.37 -11.78 0.71
CA VAL A 139 3.15 -10.53 0.64
C VAL A 139 4.64 -10.83 0.57
N PHE A 140 5.12 -11.76 1.38
CA PHE A 140 6.53 -12.11 1.45
C PHE A 140 7.01 -12.93 0.24
N GLU A 141 6.18 -13.82 -0.28
CA GLU A 141 6.50 -14.71 -1.41
C GLU A 141 6.47 -14.00 -2.76
N ALA A 142 5.70 -12.92 -2.91
CA ALA A 142 5.60 -12.21 -4.17
C ALA A 142 6.98 -11.71 -4.68
N ASP A 143 7.24 -11.86 -5.98
CA ASP A 143 8.43 -11.34 -6.64
C ASP A 143 8.24 -9.90 -7.12
N LEU A 144 6.99 -9.52 -7.38
CA LEU A 144 6.57 -8.16 -7.76
C LEU A 144 5.26 -7.83 -7.07
N MET A 145 5.14 -6.61 -6.55
CA MET A 145 3.86 -6.07 -6.13
C MET A 145 3.34 -5.07 -7.17
N ILE A 146 2.06 -5.19 -7.55
CA ILE A 146 1.32 -4.18 -8.31
C ILE A 146 0.32 -3.52 -7.37
N THR A 147 0.35 -2.21 -7.27
CA THR A 147 -0.52 -1.44 -6.37
C THR A 147 -0.75 -0.03 -6.91
N ASP A 148 -1.52 0.77 -6.18
CA ASP A 148 -1.73 2.19 -6.49
C ASP A 148 -1.24 3.09 -5.33
N TRP A 149 -2.12 3.54 -4.45
CA TRP A 149 -1.82 4.41 -3.31
C TRP A 149 -1.88 3.69 -1.96
N SER A 150 -1.61 2.40 -1.93
CA SER A 150 -1.66 1.58 -0.73
C SER A 150 -0.37 1.64 0.09
N GLY A 151 -0.52 1.71 1.42
CA GLY A 151 0.61 1.69 2.36
C GLY A 151 1.41 0.41 2.35
N ILE A 152 0.78 -0.72 1.98
CA ILE A 152 1.45 -2.02 1.90
C ILE A 152 2.63 -2.05 0.92
N ALA A 153 2.67 -1.11 -0.03
CA ALA A 153 3.80 -0.96 -0.94
C ALA A 153 5.13 -0.73 -0.20
N TYR A 154 5.09 0.12 0.82
CA TYR A 154 6.27 0.45 1.63
C TYR A 154 6.65 -0.72 2.53
N GLU A 155 5.67 -1.34 3.16
CA GLU A 155 5.84 -2.53 3.99
C GLU A 155 6.48 -3.66 3.17
N TYR A 156 5.96 -3.93 1.98
CA TYR A 156 6.49 -4.94 1.06
C TYR A 156 7.93 -4.59 0.62
N ALA A 157 8.15 -3.40 0.09
CA ALA A 157 9.45 -3.02 -0.46
C ALA A 157 10.55 -3.01 0.61
N TYR A 158 10.27 -2.46 1.79
CA TYR A 158 11.26 -2.40 2.87
C TYR A 158 11.47 -3.73 3.59
N THR A 159 10.48 -4.63 3.58
CA THR A 159 10.64 -5.98 4.12
C THR A 159 11.42 -6.88 3.19
N THR A 160 11.04 -6.90 1.90
CA THR A 160 11.52 -7.91 0.95
C THR A 160 12.65 -7.43 0.06
N CYS A 161 12.88 -6.13 -0.05
CA CYS A 161 13.78 -5.48 -1.01
C CYS A 161 13.43 -5.82 -2.47
N LYS A 162 12.15 -6.10 -2.76
CA LYS A 162 11.65 -6.42 -4.09
C LYS A 162 10.89 -5.24 -4.70
N PRO A 163 10.79 -5.15 -6.04
CA PRO A 163 10.24 -4.00 -6.74
C PRO A 163 8.72 -3.88 -6.62
N VAL A 164 8.24 -2.64 -6.72
CA VAL A 164 6.81 -2.31 -6.80
C VAL A 164 6.50 -1.66 -8.15
N LEU A 165 5.39 -2.06 -8.77
CA LEU A 165 4.79 -1.37 -9.91
C LEU A 165 3.55 -0.61 -9.44
N PHE A 166 3.59 0.70 -9.54
CA PHE A 166 2.47 1.56 -9.18
C PHE A 166 1.62 1.89 -10.40
N ILE A 167 0.34 1.62 -10.33
CA ILE A 167 -0.64 2.11 -11.29
C ILE A 167 -1.07 3.52 -10.86
N ASP A 168 -1.00 4.48 -11.78
CA ASP A 168 -1.25 5.89 -11.47
C ASP A 168 -2.76 6.21 -11.51
N THR A 169 -3.52 5.54 -10.63
CA THR A 169 -4.92 5.88 -10.38
C THR A 169 -5.04 7.26 -9.73
N PRO A 170 -6.24 7.87 -9.65
CA PRO A 170 -6.42 9.14 -8.97
C PRO A 170 -5.82 9.14 -7.56
N MET A 171 -5.15 10.24 -7.23
CA MET A 171 -4.37 10.37 -6.00
C MET A 171 -5.25 10.27 -4.74
N LYS A 172 -4.83 9.48 -3.75
CA LYS A 172 -5.53 9.34 -2.47
C LYS A 172 -5.31 10.57 -1.59
N ILE A 173 -6.20 11.56 -1.72
CA ILE A 173 -6.13 12.82 -0.97
C ILE A 173 -7.22 12.83 0.10
N MET A 174 -6.82 12.77 1.37
CA MET A 174 -7.71 12.94 2.52
C MET A 174 -7.60 14.33 3.15
N ASN A 175 -6.47 15.02 2.94
CA ASN A 175 -6.27 16.41 3.29
C ASN A 175 -6.13 17.26 2.03
N PRO A 176 -7.17 17.97 1.58
CA PRO A 176 -7.10 18.80 0.37
C PRO A 176 -6.11 19.96 0.51
N GLU A 177 -5.75 20.34 1.73
CA GLU A 177 -4.85 21.45 2.02
C GLU A 177 -3.37 21.02 2.16
N TYR A 178 -3.03 19.73 1.88
CA TYR A 178 -1.69 19.21 2.09
C TYR A 178 -0.56 20.05 1.45
N LYS A 179 -0.87 20.73 0.34
CA LYS A 179 0.08 21.61 -0.35
C LYS A 179 0.47 22.85 0.45
N LYS A 180 -0.38 23.31 1.37
CA LYS A 180 -0.10 24.49 2.22
C LYS A 180 1.09 24.23 3.15
N ILE A 181 1.37 22.99 3.48
CA ILE A 181 2.48 22.60 4.38
C ILE A 181 3.84 22.82 3.70
N GLY A 182 3.89 22.81 2.37
CA GLY A 182 5.13 23.08 1.61
C GLY A 182 6.16 21.94 1.65
N ILE A 183 5.78 20.76 2.13
CA ILE A 183 6.58 19.53 2.09
C ILE A 183 5.92 18.58 1.12
N GLU A 184 6.69 18.06 0.16
CA GLU A 184 6.17 17.04 -0.75
C GLU A 184 5.82 15.77 0.03
N PRO A 185 4.58 15.27 -0.08
CA PRO A 185 4.17 14.06 0.65
C PRO A 185 5.02 12.85 0.29
N LEU A 186 5.45 12.10 1.29
CA LEU A 186 6.21 10.86 1.13
C LEU A 186 5.54 9.90 0.14
N ASN A 187 4.23 9.81 0.16
CA ASN A 187 3.44 8.96 -0.74
C ASN A 187 3.59 9.32 -2.23
N ILE A 188 4.05 10.51 -2.58
CA ILE A 188 4.27 10.92 -3.98
C ILE A 188 5.65 10.48 -4.43
N TRP A 189 6.72 10.97 -3.80
CA TRP A 189 8.07 10.76 -4.29
C TRP A 189 8.61 9.35 -3.99
N MET A 190 8.21 8.73 -2.87
CA MET A 190 8.70 7.39 -2.49
C MET A 190 8.34 6.30 -3.51
N ARG A 191 7.24 6.46 -4.27
CA ARG A 191 6.84 5.53 -5.34
C ARG A 191 7.93 5.39 -6.40
N TYR A 192 8.69 6.43 -6.65
CA TYR A 192 9.79 6.43 -7.62
C TYR A 192 11.09 5.85 -7.05
N GLU A 193 11.24 5.84 -5.72
CA GLU A 193 12.40 5.25 -5.05
C GLU A 193 12.28 3.72 -4.93
N ILE A 194 11.09 3.22 -4.61
CA ILE A 194 10.88 1.78 -4.37
C ILE A 194 10.32 1.02 -5.58
N GLY A 195 10.05 1.70 -6.69
CA GLY A 195 9.44 1.06 -7.85
C GLY A 195 9.33 1.93 -9.08
N ARG A 196 8.37 1.58 -9.91
CA ARG A 196 8.03 2.34 -11.11
C ARG A 196 6.56 2.71 -11.12
N VAL A 197 6.22 3.87 -11.71
CA VAL A 197 4.86 4.36 -11.86
C VAL A 197 4.44 4.22 -13.32
N LEU A 198 3.39 3.45 -13.55
CA LEU A 198 2.74 3.28 -14.86
C LEU A 198 1.53 4.22 -14.91
N LYS A 199 1.53 5.11 -15.88
CA LYS A 199 0.40 6.00 -16.16
C LYS A 199 -0.66 5.21 -16.96
N LEU A 200 -1.92 5.35 -16.57
CA LEU A 200 -3.09 4.85 -17.31
C LEU A 200 -3.36 5.70 -18.54
#